data_c0f70a4d35d9a9a3508e340ba7e420ff
#
_entry.id   c0f70a4d35d9a9a3508e340ba7e420ff
#
_cell.length_a   1.000
_cell.length_b   1.000
_cell.length_c   1.000
_cell.angle_alpha   90.00
_cell.angle_beta   90.00
_cell.angle_gamma   90.00
#
_symmetry.space_group_name_H-M   'P 1'
#
loop_
_entity.id
_entity.type
_entity.pdbx_description
1 polymer ?
#
loop_
_entity_poly.entity_id
_entity_poly.type
_entity_poly.pdbx_seq_one_letter_code
_entity_poly.pdbx_strand_id
1 'polypeptide(L)'
;PDGTPYAASDPHLLRWVQVAEADSFLRAHTVYGRTPLDQAGRDTYVAQSALVAERLGASDVPHSEADLRDALADYRPELRGTPEAREAVRHLLLTPPLPLPARAPYGVLAAAAVGLMPAWTRPHLRLPWLPLAERTVVRGLGVAATGTIRWAMTPPPARAADATP
;
A
#
# COMPACT_ATOMS: atom_id res chain seq x y z
N PRO A 1 -12.42 19.89 -11.26
CA PRO A 1 -13.08 20.07 -9.98
C PRO A 1 -14.58 20.22 -10.25
N ASP A 2 -15.38 19.30 -9.74
CA ASP A 2 -16.83 19.27 -9.89
C ASP A 2 -17.54 20.20 -8.89
N GLY A 3 -16.77 20.95 -8.07
CA GLY A 3 -17.29 21.84 -7.04
C GLY A 3 -17.69 21.16 -5.75
N THR A 4 -17.46 19.85 -5.62
CA THR A 4 -17.73 19.12 -4.36
C THR A 4 -16.83 19.66 -3.24
N PRO A 5 -17.40 20.10 -2.09
CA PRO A 5 -16.59 20.57 -0.97
C PRO A 5 -15.72 19.44 -0.43
N TYR A 6 -14.45 19.72 -0.18
CA TYR A 6 -13.50 18.80 0.41
C TYR A 6 -13.28 19.12 1.90
N ALA A 7 -13.40 18.09 2.74
CA ALA A 7 -13.00 18.16 4.14
C ALA A 7 -12.15 16.93 4.48
N ALA A 8 -10.93 17.16 4.98
CA ALA A 8 -10.03 16.05 5.37
C ALA A 8 -10.58 15.22 6.54
N SER A 9 -11.53 15.77 7.31
CA SER A 9 -12.23 15.09 8.40
C SER A 9 -13.54 14.44 7.99
N ASP A 10 -13.84 14.36 6.69
CA ASP A 10 -15.05 13.67 6.20
C ASP A 10 -14.95 12.18 6.55
N PRO A 11 -15.89 11.62 7.32
CA PRO A 11 -15.88 10.22 7.74
C PRO A 11 -15.85 9.24 6.57
N HIS A 12 -16.53 9.56 5.45
CA HIS A 12 -16.53 8.73 4.25
C HIS A 12 -15.16 8.68 3.58
N LEU A 13 -14.47 9.82 3.49
CA LEU A 13 -13.11 9.87 2.97
C LEU A 13 -12.10 9.18 3.91
N LEU A 14 -12.24 9.35 5.22
CA LEU A 14 -11.40 8.66 6.20
C LEU A 14 -11.57 7.14 6.13
N ARG A 15 -12.81 6.66 5.98
CA ARG A 15 -13.09 5.24 5.74
C ARG A 15 -12.44 4.75 4.44
N TRP A 16 -12.54 5.52 3.34
CA TRP A 16 -11.89 5.17 2.08
C TRP A 16 -10.37 5.04 2.23
N VAL A 17 -9.72 5.98 2.89
CA VAL A 17 -8.26 5.95 3.12
C VAL A 17 -7.89 4.69 3.87
N GLN A 18 -8.60 4.35 4.95
CA GLN A 18 -8.36 3.14 5.74
C GLN A 18 -8.53 1.87 4.89
N VAL A 19 -9.62 1.76 4.13
CA VAL A 19 -9.91 0.62 3.26
C VAL A 19 -8.82 0.43 2.21
N ALA A 20 -8.41 1.50 1.54
CA ALA A 20 -7.39 1.45 0.51
C ALA A 20 -6.00 1.12 1.09
N GLU A 21 -5.68 1.65 2.26
CA GLU A 21 -4.41 1.43 2.96
C GLU A 21 -4.32 -0.01 3.47
N ALA A 22 -5.34 -0.50 4.16
CA ALA A 22 -5.36 -1.85 4.71
C ALA A 22 -5.27 -2.93 3.62
N ASP A 23 -6.02 -2.78 2.51
CA ASP A 23 -5.93 -3.70 1.35
C ASP A 23 -4.53 -3.66 0.73
N SER A 24 -3.96 -2.47 0.56
CA SER A 24 -2.63 -2.30 -0.05
C SER A 24 -1.54 -2.95 0.80
N PHE A 25 -1.57 -2.78 2.12
CA PHE A 25 -0.59 -3.38 3.03
C PHE A 25 -0.74 -4.89 3.14
N LEU A 26 -1.96 -5.42 3.19
CA LEU A 26 -2.19 -6.87 3.18
C LEU A 26 -1.68 -7.50 1.89
N ARG A 27 -1.91 -6.88 0.73
CA ARG A 27 -1.35 -7.33 -0.56
C ARG A 27 0.17 -7.29 -0.55
N ALA A 28 0.75 -6.19 -0.08
CA ALA A 28 2.20 -6.05 0.01
C ALA A 28 2.80 -7.11 0.94
N HIS A 29 2.18 -7.35 2.09
CA HIS A 29 2.61 -8.39 3.02
C HIS A 29 2.48 -9.80 2.43
N THR A 30 1.39 -10.09 1.71
CA THR A 30 1.19 -11.40 1.05
C THR A 30 2.26 -11.69 0.01
N VAL A 31 2.73 -10.66 -0.72
CA VAL A 31 3.71 -10.84 -1.80
C VAL A 31 5.16 -10.74 -1.30
N TYR A 32 5.43 -9.83 -0.37
CA TYR A 32 6.79 -9.46 0.06
C TYR A 32 7.08 -9.75 1.54
N GLY A 33 6.10 -10.17 2.31
CA GLY A 33 6.26 -10.54 3.72
C GLY A 33 7.12 -11.80 3.88
N ARG A 34 7.81 -11.92 5.03
CA ARG A 34 8.62 -13.12 5.33
C ARG A 34 7.78 -14.31 5.76
N THR A 35 6.78 -14.03 6.57
CA THR A 35 5.90 -15.06 7.16
C THR A 35 4.49 -14.78 6.69
N PRO A 36 3.89 -15.69 5.94
CA PRO A 36 2.49 -15.54 5.55
C PRO A 36 1.58 -15.42 6.78
N LEU A 37 0.61 -14.51 6.72
CA LEU A 37 -0.46 -14.44 7.69
C LEU A 37 -1.51 -15.52 7.36
N ASP A 38 -1.97 -16.23 8.38
CA ASP A 38 -3.20 -17.01 8.28
C ASP A 38 -4.44 -16.09 8.28
N GLN A 39 -5.64 -16.66 8.19
CA GLN A 39 -6.88 -15.89 8.16
C GLN A 39 -7.04 -15.04 9.43
N ALA A 40 -6.79 -15.62 10.59
CA ALA A 40 -6.91 -14.93 11.87
C ALA A 40 -5.94 -13.76 11.98
N GLY A 41 -4.70 -13.93 11.48
CA GLY A 41 -3.70 -12.86 11.42
C GLY A 41 -4.11 -11.71 10.49
N ARG A 42 -4.73 -11.99 9.34
CA ARG A 42 -5.25 -10.96 8.43
C ARG A 42 -6.41 -10.20 9.06
N ASP A 43 -7.37 -10.91 9.67
CA ASP A 43 -8.49 -10.29 10.37
C ASP A 43 -8.02 -9.43 11.54
N THR A 44 -7.06 -9.92 12.32
CA THR A 44 -6.44 -9.16 13.41
C THR A 44 -5.78 -7.87 12.90
N TYR A 45 -5.07 -7.95 11.77
CA TYR A 45 -4.46 -6.76 11.16
C TYR A 45 -5.50 -5.72 10.76
N VAL A 46 -6.59 -6.15 10.10
CA VAL A 46 -7.67 -5.24 9.69
C VAL A 46 -8.32 -4.59 10.91
N ALA A 47 -8.67 -5.37 11.93
CA ALA A 47 -9.27 -4.87 13.15
C ALA A 47 -8.36 -3.87 13.90
N GLN A 48 -7.05 -4.12 13.94
CA GLN A 48 -6.11 -3.19 14.56
C GLN A 48 -5.94 -1.90 13.76
N SER A 49 -5.93 -1.96 12.43
CA SER A 49 -5.86 -0.78 11.57
C SER A 49 -7.14 0.07 11.65
N ALA A 50 -8.30 -0.55 11.86
CA ALA A 50 -9.57 0.12 12.05
C ALA A 50 -9.56 1.08 13.25
N LEU A 51 -8.92 0.70 14.35
CA LEU A 51 -8.83 1.53 15.56
C LEU A 51 -8.22 2.92 15.30
N VAL A 52 -7.28 3.02 14.37
CA VAL A 52 -6.67 4.30 14.00
C VAL A 52 -7.68 5.17 13.25
N ALA A 53 -8.36 4.60 12.27
CA ALA A 53 -9.35 5.31 11.47
C ALA A 53 -10.55 5.79 12.31
N GLU A 54 -11.03 4.96 13.23
CA GLU A 54 -12.11 5.31 14.17
C GLU A 54 -11.72 6.49 15.06
N ARG A 55 -10.48 6.49 15.59
CA ARG A 55 -9.96 7.62 16.37
C ARG A 55 -9.84 8.92 15.58
N LEU A 56 -9.68 8.81 14.26
CA LEU A 56 -9.66 9.95 13.35
C LEU A 56 -11.07 10.40 12.93
N GLY A 57 -12.12 9.64 13.30
CA GLY A 57 -13.51 9.98 13.01
C GLY A 57 -14.14 9.23 11.83
N ALA A 58 -13.46 8.18 11.32
CA ALA A 58 -14.09 7.30 10.33
C ALA A 58 -15.24 6.49 10.98
N SER A 59 -16.31 6.25 10.22
CA SER A 59 -17.41 5.37 10.61
C SER A 59 -17.46 4.13 9.72
N ASP A 60 -18.10 3.08 10.23
CA ASP A 60 -18.37 1.83 9.49
C ASP A 60 -17.10 1.19 8.88
N VAL A 61 -15.98 1.29 9.60
CA VAL A 61 -14.71 0.72 9.16
C VAL A 61 -14.73 -0.82 9.23
N PRO A 62 -14.10 -1.52 8.27
CA PRO A 62 -14.03 -2.97 8.29
C PRO A 62 -13.14 -3.49 9.42
N HIS A 63 -13.54 -4.62 10.04
CA HIS A 63 -12.80 -5.30 11.10
C HIS A 63 -12.31 -6.71 10.73
N SER A 64 -12.63 -7.18 9.52
CA SER A 64 -12.13 -8.43 8.96
C SER A 64 -11.70 -8.27 7.52
N GLU A 65 -10.91 -9.22 6.99
CA GLU A 65 -10.55 -9.23 5.56
C GLU A 65 -11.78 -9.35 4.66
N ALA A 66 -12.82 -10.06 5.11
CA ALA A 66 -14.08 -10.17 4.37
C ALA A 66 -14.78 -8.81 4.27
N ASP A 67 -14.97 -8.13 5.41
CA ASP A 67 -15.56 -6.78 5.44
C ASP A 67 -14.74 -5.78 4.63
N LEU A 68 -13.41 -5.88 4.68
CA LEU A 68 -12.51 -5.04 3.90
C LEU A 68 -12.72 -5.21 2.39
N ARG A 69 -12.91 -6.45 1.94
CA ARG A 69 -13.18 -6.76 0.54
C ARG A 69 -14.53 -6.21 0.08
N ASP A 70 -15.55 -6.34 0.93
CA ASP A 70 -16.88 -5.84 0.66
C ASP A 70 -16.88 -4.31 0.63
N ALA A 71 -16.25 -3.65 1.61
CA ALA A 71 -16.08 -2.20 1.63
C ALA A 71 -15.34 -1.69 0.38
N LEU A 72 -14.29 -2.38 -0.07
CA LEU A 72 -13.59 -2.02 -1.30
C LEU A 72 -14.48 -2.16 -2.54
N ALA A 73 -15.38 -3.14 -2.56
CA ALA A 73 -16.35 -3.30 -3.64
C ALA A 73 -17.39 -2.18 -3.65
N ASP A 74 -17.86 -1.74 -2.47
CA ASP A 74 -18.81 -0.65 -2.31
C ASP A 74 -18.29 0.67 -2.87
N TYR A 75 -16.98 0.96 -2.68
CA TYR A 75 -16.37 2.18 -3.21
C TYR A 75 -16.16 2.19 -4.74
N ARG A 76 -16.16 1.03 -5.40
CA ARG A 76 -15.87 0.96 -6.85
C ARG A 76 -16.72 1.90 -7.73
N PRO A 77 -18.03 2.05 -7.50
CA PRO A 77 -18.87 2.93 -8.31
C PRO A 77 -18.51 4.42 -8.17
N GLU A 78 -17.90 4.80 -7.04
CA GLU A 78 -17.51 6.18 -6.77
C GLU A 78 -16.14 6.53 -7.35
N LEU A 79 -15.26 5.52 -7.50
CA LEU A 79 -13.88 5.73 -7.92
C LEU A 79 -13.77 6.05 -9.40
N ARG A 80 -13.10 7.14 -9.72
CA ARG A 80 -12.91 7.61 -11.09
C ARG A 80 -11.46 7.98 -11.35
N GLY A 81 -10.97 7.60 -12.51
CA GLY A 81 -9.68 8.07 -13.00
C GLY A 81 -9.83 9.43 -13.67
N THR A 82 -9.95 10.50 -12.89
CA THR A 82 -10.01 11.86 -13.41
C THR A 82 -8.70 12.28 -14.07
N PRO A 83 -8.66 13.34 -14.90
CA PRO A 83 -7.41 13.88 -15.42
C PRO A 83 -6.40 14.20 -14.31
N GLU A 84 -6.86 14.81 -13.21
CA GLU A 84 -6.03 15.18 -12.06
C GLU A 84 -5.47 13.95 -11.36
N ALA A 85 -6.28 12.89 -11.15
CA ALA A 85 -5.82 11.63 -10.58
C ALA A 85 -4.73 10.98 -11.44
N ARG A 86 -4.89 11.01 -12.77
CA ARG A 86 -3.88 10.49 -13.71
C ARG A 86 -2.61 11.32 -13.71
N GLU A 87 -2.72 12.63 -13.60
CA GLU A 87 -1.58 13.53 -13.48
C GLU A 87 -0.82 13.29 -12.18
N ALA A 88 -1.52 13.19 -11.05
CA ALA A 88 -0.93 12.87 -9.75
C ALA A 88 -0.17 11.54 -9.79
N VAL A 89 -0.77 10.48 -10.34
CA VAL A 89 -0.12 9.18 -10.52
C VAL A 89 1.13 9.29 -11.39
N ARG A 90 1.04 10.01 -12.52
CA ARG A 90 2.19 10.23 -13.40
C ARG A 90 3.30 10.97 -12.68
N HIS A 91 2.98 12.01 -11.93
CA HIS A 91 3.95 12.75 -11.14
C HIS A 91 4.64 11.86 -10.11
N LEU A 92 3.87 11.11 -9.33
CA LEU A 92 4.41 10.18 -8.33
C LEU A 92 5.32 9.11 -8.93
N LEU A 93 4.95 8.55 -10.08
CA LEU A 93 5.72 7.45 -10.67
C LEU A 93 6.94 7.91 -11.47
N LEU A 94 6.86 9.04 -12.19
CA LEU A 94 7.88 9.44 -13.16
C LEU A 94 8.74 10.62 -12.69
N THR A 95 8.23 11.49 -11.83
CA THR A 95 8.93 12.71 -11.38
C THR A 95 8.94 12.85 -9.85
N PRO A 96 9.32 11.78 -9.10
CA PRO A 96 9.39 11.90 -7.66
C PRO A 96 10.38 12.99 -7.23
N PRO A 97 10.09 13.76 -6.17
CA PRO A 97 10.97 14.79 -5.66
C PRO A 97 12.16 14.19 -4.90
N LEU A 98 12.93 13.34 -5.59
CA LEU A 98 14.05 12.60 -5.04
C LEU A 98 15.36 12.95 -5.76
N PRO A 99 16.50 12.94 -5.05
CA PRO A 99 17.81 13.06 -5.68
C PRO A 99 18.08 11.89 -6.64
N LEU A 100 18.88 12.15 -7.69
CA LEU A 100 19.14 11.18 -8.76
C LEU A 100 19.51 9.77 -8.29
N PRO A 101 20.38 9.57 -7.28
CA PRO A 101 20.72 8.21 -6.82
C PRO A 101 19.53 7.44 -6.22
N ALA A 102 18.54 8.14 -5.64
CA ALA A 102 17.39 7.53 -5.03
C ALA A 102 16.27 7.18 -6.04
N ARG A 103 16.34 7.68 -7.26
CA ARG A 103 15.31 7.45 -8.28
C ARG A 103 15.25 6.00 -8.77
N ALA A 104 16.40 5.34 -8.91
CA ALA A 104 16.43 3.95 -9.37
C ALA A 104 15.80 2.98 -8.36
N PRO A 105 16.19 2.97 -7.06
CA PRO A 105 15.50 2.13 -6.07
C PRO A 105 14.02 2.52 -5.89
N TYR A 106 13.68 3.81 -5.97
CA TYR A 106 12.28 4.24 -5.96
C TYR A 106 11.50 3.68 -7.14
N GLY A 107 12.06 3.68 -8.35
CA GLY A 107 11.42 3.12 -9.54
C GLY A 107 11.07 1.63 -9.39
N VAL A 108 11.92 0.85 -8.71
CA VAL A 108 11.65 -0.55 -8.37
C VAL A 108 10.45 -0.66 -7.43
N LEU A 109 10.41 0.17 -6.37
CA LEU A 109 9.30 0.18 -5.43
C LEU A 109 8.00 0.64 -6.09
N ALA A 110 8.06 1.68 -6.94
CA ALA A 110 6.91 2.17 -7.69
C ALA A 110 6.34 1.11 -8.65
N ALA A 111 7.21 0.40 -9.37
CA ALA A 111 6.79 -0.71 -10.23
C ALA A 111 6.16 -1.85 -9.42
N ALA A 112 6.74 -2.19 -8.26
CA ALA A 112 6.19 -3.18 -7.35
C ALA A 112 4.81 -2.76 -6.82
N ALA A 113 4.63 -1.49 -6.44
CA ALA A 113 3.35 -0.94 -6.00
C ALA A 113 2.29 -1.01 -7.11
N VAL A 114 2.63 -0.63 -8.34
CA VAL A 114 1.72 -0.79 -9.50
C VAL A 114 1.37 -2.26 -9.72
N GLY A 115 2.33 -3.18 -9.58
CA GLY A 115 2.10 -4.62 -9.67
C GLY A 115 1.12 -5.18 -8.63
N LEU A 116 1.03 -4.54 -7.46
CA LEU A 116 0.10 -4.92 -6.38
C LEU A 116 -1.31 -4.34 -6.55
N MET A 117 -1.48 -3.31 -7.38
CA MET A 117 -2.78 -2.68 -7.56
C MET A 117 -3.81 -3.65 -8.13
N PRO A 118 -5.07 -3.61 -7.67
CA PRO A 118 -6.16 -4.36 -8.27
C PRO A 118 -6.25 -4.11 -9.77
N ALA A 119 -6.42 -5.16 -10.57
CA ALA A 119 -6.42 -5.05 -12.04
C ALA A 119 -7.45 -4.04 -12.57
N TRP A 120 -8.60 -3.91 -11.90
CA TRP A 120 -9.67 -2.99 -12.28
C TRP A 120 -9.32 -1.50 -12.14
N THR A 121 -8.35 -1.13 -11.30
CA THR A 121 -7.92 0.27 -11.09
C THR A 121 -7.05 0.79 -12.25
N ARG A 122 -6.29 -0.08 -12.90
CA ARG A 122 -5.28 0.28 -13.88
C ARG A 122 -5.83 0.96 -15.14
N PRO A 123 -6.93 0.50 -15.77
CA PRO A 123 -7.52 1.19 -16.92
C PRO A 123 -7.96 2.62 -16.58
N HIS A 124 -8.53 2.83 -15.39
CA HIS A 124 -8.96 4.16 -14.94
C HIS A 124 -7.79 5.14 -14.81
N LEU A 125 -6.64 4.65 -14.36
CA LEU A 125 -5.42 5.45 -14.17
C LEU A 125 -4.48 5.41 -15.38
N ARG A 126 -4.83 4.69 -16.45
CA ARG A 126 -4.01 4.47 -17.66
C ARG A 126 -2.63 3.89 -17.34
N LEU A 127 -2.58 3.00 -16.34
CA LEU A 127 -1.36 2.30 -15.96
C LEU A 127 -1.14 1.06 -16.85
N PRO A 128 0.12 0.71 -17.13
CA PRO A 128 0.44 -0.47 -17.93
C PRO A 128 0.01 -1.75 -17.21
N TRP A 129 -0.30 -2.76 -17.99
CA TRP A 129 -0.58 -4.11 -17.49
C TRP A 129 0.34 -5.10 -18.21
N LEU A 130 1.38 -5.53 -17.50
CA LEU A 130 2.43 -6.42 -17.99
C LEU A 130 2.53 -7.66 -17.08
N PRO A 131 1.52 -8.54 -17.07
CA PRO A 131 1.37 -9.59 -16.05
C PRO A 131 2.56 -10.56 -15.96
N LEU A 132 3.21 -10.87 -17.08
CA LEU A 132 4.40 -11.73 -17.07
C LEU A 132 5.60 -11.02 -16.44
N ALA A 133 5.90 -9.79 -16.86
CA ALA A 133 6.99 -9.00 -16.29
C ALA A 133 6.77 -8.71 -14.81
N GLU A 134 5.52 -8.44 -14.41
CA GLU A 134 5.15 -8.20 -13.02
C GLU A 134 5.35 -9.43 -12.13
N ARG A 135 4.96 -10.62 -12.61
CA ARG A 135 5.11 -11.87 -11.86
C ARG A 135 6.55 -12.35 -11.73
N THR A 136 7.42 -11.98 -12.63
CA THR A 136 8.82 -12.44 -12.68
C THR A 136 9.77 -11.33 -12.25
N VAL A 137 10.02 -10.36 -13.14
CA VAL A 137 11.05 -9.34 -12.94
C VAL A 137 10.66 -8.37 -11.81
N VAL A 138 9.45 -7.80 -11.86
CA VAL A 138 9.04 -6.81 -10.86
C VAL A 138 8.94 -7.43 -9.47
N ARG A 139 8.38 -8.63 -9.37
CA ARG A 139 8.29 -9.34 -8.09
C ARG A 139 9.68 -9.71 -7.55
N GLY A 140 10.58 -10.21 -8.39
CA GLY A 140 11.95 -10.53 -7.99
C GLY A 140 12.73 -9.31 -7.47
N LEU A 141 12.65 -8.20 -8.20
CA LEU A 141 13.27 -6.94 -7.79
C LEU A 141 12.63 -6.37 -6.51
N GLY A 142 11.32 -6.46 -6.37
CA GLY A 142 10.60 -6.05 -5.15
C GLY A 142 11.01 -6.87 -3.93
N VAL A 143 11.17 -8.19 -4.05
CA VAL A 143 11.69 -9.07 -2.98
C VAL A 143 13.11 -8.66 -2.60
N ALA A 144 13.99 -8.42 -3.57
CA ALA A 144 15.36 -7.97 -3.31
C ALA A 144 15.38 -6.62 -2.61
N ALA A 145 14.61 -5.64 -3.09
CA ALA A 145 14.53 -4.30 -2.50
C ALA A 145 14.01 -4.34 -1.05
N THR A 146 12.93 -5.08 -0.80
CA THR A 146 12.39 -5.24 0.56
C THR A 146 13.34 -6.00 1.48
N GLY A 147 14.09 -6.96 0.95
CA GLY A 147 15.17 -7.66 1.65
C GLY A 147 16.28 -6.70 2.08
N THR A 148 16.74 -5.84 1.18
CA THR A 148 17.78 -4.83 1.46
C THR A 148 17.32 -3.81 2.50
N ILE A 149 16.10 -3.28 2.37
CA ILE A 149 15.53 -2.35 3.35
C ILE A 149 15.48 -3.00 4.73
N ARG A 150 15.02 -4.22 4.81
CA ARG A 150 14.90 -4.98 6.05
C ARG A 150 16.25 -5.22 6.70
N TRP A 151 17.26 -5.60 5.90
CA TRP A 151 18.64 -5.75 6.38
C TRP A 151 19.18 -4.44 6.94
N ALA A 152 18.98 -3.32 6.24
CA ALA A 152 19.43 -2.02 6.69
C ALA A 152 18.72 -1.53 7.97
N MET A 153 17.48 -1.97 8.20
CA MET A 153 16.69 -1.63 9.38
C MET A 153 16.90 -2.60 10.57
N THR A 154 17.61 -3.71 10.37
CA THR A 154 17.91 -4.65 11.46
C THR A 154 19.01 -4.07 12.33
N PRO A 155 18.78 -3.80 13.63
CA PRO A 155 19.82 -3.32 14.50
C PRO A 155 20.93 -4.36 14.61
N PRO A 156 22.22 -3.92 14.74
CA PRO A 156 23.32 -4.85 14.98
C PRO A 156 23.06 -5.64 16.28
N PRO A 157 23.47 -6.90 16.36
CA PRO A 157 23.32 -7.67 17.59
C PRO A 157 23.97 -6.90 18.73
N ALA A 158 23.24 -6.77 19.85
CA ALA A 158 23.77 -6.14 21.07
C ALA A 158 25.10 -6.84 21.39
N ARG A 159 26.19 -6.07 21.43
CA ARG A 159 27.46 -6.59 21.93
C ARG A 159 27.18 -7.13 23.34
N ALA A 160 27.43 -8.42 23.54
CA ALA A 160 27.45 -8.97 24.87
C ALA A 160 28.36 -8.07 25.71
N ALA A 161 27.77 -7.35 26.67
CA ALA A 161 28.55 -6.58 27.64
C ALA A 161 29.50 -7.56 28.29
N ASP A 162 30.80 -7.28 28.16
CA ASP A 162 31.86 -8.07 28.74
C ASP A 162 31.47 -8.42 30.18
N ALA A 163 31.19 -9.69 30.41
CA ALA A 163 31.18 -10.25 31.75
C ALA A 163 32.64 -10.27 32.20
N THR A 164 33.03 -9.20 32.86
CA THR A 164 34.30 -9.17 33.60
C THR A 164 34.06 -9.86 34.96
N PRO A 165 34.87 -10.82 35.32
CA PRO A 165 34.75 -11.58 36.60
C PRO A 165 34.98 -10.75 37.83
#